data_f03956d24c18ee8ede2a8026fb210117
#
_entry.id   f03956d24c18ee8ede2a8026fb210117
#
_cell.length_a   1.000
_cell.length_b   1.000
_cell.length_c   1.000
_cell.angle_alpha   90.00
_cell.angle_beta   90.00
_cell.angle_gamma   90.00
#
_symmetry.space_group_name_H-M   'P 1'
#
loop_
_entity.id
_entity.type
_entity.pdbx_description
1 polymer ?
#
loop_
_entity_poly.entity_id
_entity_poly.type
_entity_poly.pdbx_seq_one_letter_code
_entity_poly.pdbx_strand_id
1 'polypeptide(L)'
;MQNVLSASDASALVATVVNWLVESGLGGSDVPELLAGLCRRLNAGGIAVDRAGCAILTLHPQIVSQEVAWRSDDDTATTTYFTPKLMEDPNNRRGPYFDLALNRLRYKRFLLGEGGAGEDMPLLARLRNEGYTEYFGFFHATGGAAAISPFARRIGLVPCVVGSFATRRPGGFGEAEIGCFKSVSETFALAAKARTNYDTASSLLDIYVGRSCGSQVLDGRITRGDSDRISCGIWFCDLRQSSRLVTQLPLDDYITLLNRYFDVTVGAVMGAGGEVLKFIGDAVMGIFRSDRPGNDLDMRERALAASIRTLRDIRALDAPGRSLEVGIALHVGEVMYGNVGTDERLDFTVIGRAVNEAARLQGLTKQLGHPVLASASFVEPIRDRFDFVGAHPVAGFDEMLETYIPRT
;
A
#
# COMPACT_ATOMS: atom_id res chain seq x y z
N MET A 1 -25.93 -43.06 -6.98
CA MET A 1 -26.60 -42.58 -5.74
C MET A 1 -25.71 -41.47 -5.22
N GLN A 2 -26.11 -40.22 -5.32
CA GLN A 2 -25.37 -39.09 -4.73
C GLN A 2 -25.48 -39.22 -3.21
N ASN A 3 -24.31 -39.26 -2.52
CA ASN A 3 -24.27 -39.21 -1.07
C ASN A 3 -24.80 -37.82 -0.64
N VAL A 4 -26.04 -37.73 -0.28
CA VAL A 4 -26.64 -36.50 0.29
C VAL A 4 -26.01 -36.34 1.67
N LEU A 5 -25.32 -35.25 1.93
CA LEU A 5 -24.71 -34.93 3.21
C LEU A 5 -25.80 -35.02 4.31
N SER A 6 -25.61 -35.90 5.30
CA SER A 6 -26.58 -36.01 6.42
C SER A 6 -26.50 -34.75 7.30
N ALA A 7 -27.56 -34.43 8.01
CA ALA A 7 -27.59 -33.29 8.95
C ALA A 7 -26.50 -33.41 10.05
N SER A 8 -26.22 -34.65 10.48
CA SER A 8 -25.15 -34.92 11.47
C SER A 8 -23.77 -34.63 10.89
N ASP A 9 -23.49 -35.11 9.64
CA ASP A 9 -22.20 -34.90 8.98
C ASP A 9 -22.00 -33.45 8.65
N ALA A 10 -23.04 -32.72 8.23
CA ALA A 10 -23.02 -31.29 8.00
C ALA A 10 -22.62 -30.50 9.26
N SER A 11 -23.21 -30.87 10.41
CA SER A 11 -22.91 -30.22 11.70
C SER A 11 -21.45 -30.47 12.13
N ALA A 12 -20.96 -31.71 11.99
CA ALA A 12 -19.57 -32.06 12.30
C ALA A 12 -18.58 -31.35 11.38
N LEU A 13 -18.88 -31.26 10.08
CA LEU A 13 -18.06 -30.53 9.11
C LEU A 13 -18.00 -29.04 9.45
N VAL A 14 -19.13 -28.40 9.75
CA VAL A 14 -19.18 -26.99 10.15
C VAL A 14 -18.30 -26.75 11.37
N ALA A 15 -18.41 -27.57 12.42
CA ALA A 15 -17.60 -27.42 13.63
C ALA A 15 -16.08 -27.51 13.31
N THR A 16 -15.68 -28.49 12.49
CA THR A 16 -14.29 -28.68 12.07
C THR A 16 -13.77 -27.47 11.28
N VAL A 17 -14.57 -26.97 10.32
CA VAL A 17 -14.21 -25.83 9.48
C VAL A 17 -14.13 -24.55 10.30
N VAL A 18 -15.11 -24.31 11.17
CA VAL A 18 -15.13 -23.12 12.04
C VAL A 18 -13.94 -23.09 12.97
N ASN A 19 -13.59 -24.21 13.63
CA ASN A 19 -12.41 -24.28 14.50
C ASN A 19 -11.15 -23.98 13.72
N TRP A 20 -10.98 -24.56 12.53
CA TRP A 20 -9.81 -24.29 11.69
C TRP A 20 -9.75 -22.82 11.26
N LEU A 21 -10.89 -22.19 10.87
CA LEU A 21 -10.93 -20.78 10.50
C LEU A 21 -10.51 -19.87 11.67
N VAL A 22 -10.94 -20.20 12.88
CA VAL A 22 -10.54 -19.46 14.09
C VAL A 22 -9.04 -19.62 14.35
N GLU A 23 -8.51 -20.84 14.33
CA GLU A 23 -7.09 -21.10 14.56
C GLU A 23 -6.21 -20.42 13.47
N SER A 24 -6.58 -20.56 12.20
CA SER A 24 -5.85 -19.96 11.09
C SER A 24 -5.92 -18.43 11.11
N GLY A 25 -7.08 -17.86 11.45
CA GLY A 25 -7.26 -16.42 11.61
C GLY A 25 -6.42 -15.86 12.75
N LEU A 26 -6.37 -16.53 13.89
CA LEU A 26 -5.51 -16.18 15.03
C LEU A 26 -4.02 -16.37 14.68
N GLY A 27 -3.69 -17.36 13.86
CA GLY A 27 -2.33 -17.63 13.35
C GLY A 27 -1.85 -16.65 12.28
N GLY A 28 -2.71 -15.72 11.84
CA GLY A 28 -2.34 -14.66 10.90
C GLY A 28 -2.35 -15.06 9.41
N SER A 29 -3.02 -16.19 9.07
CA SER A 29 -3.17 -16.60 7.66
C SER A 29 -3.77 -15.48 6.82
N ASP A 30 -3.30 -15.33 5.58
CA ASP A 30 -3.84 -14.35 4.65
C ASP A 30 -5.20 -14.77 4.07
N VAL A 31 -5.90 -13.85 3.41
CA VAL A 31 -7.24 -14.10 2.87
C VAL A 31 -7.24 -15.19 1.79
N PRO A 32 -6.27 -15.24 0.85
CA PRO A 32 -6.11 -16.35 -0.10
C PRO A 32 -5.99 -17.72 0.59
N GLU A 33 -5.15 -17.84 1.62
CA GLU A 33 -4.96 -19.07 2.37
C GLU A 33 -6.25 -19.51 3.11
N LEU A 34 -6.93 -18.54 3.76
CA LEU A 34 -8.21 -18.78 4.44
C LEU A 34 -9.27 -19.28 3.45
N LEU A 35 -9.38 -18.67 2.26
CA LEU A 35 -10.36 -19.06 1.26
C LEU A 35 -10.07 -20.45 0.68
N ALA A 36 -8.82 -20.69 0.26
CA ALA A 36 -8.40 -21.98 -0.28
C ALA A 36 -8.53 -23.10 0.76
N GLY A 37 -8.08 -22.87 1.99
CA GLY A 37 -8.19 -23.81 3.08
C GLY A 37 -9.63 -24.15 3.47
N LEU A 38 -10.54 -23.16 3.43
CA LEU A 38 -11.97 -23.36 3.59
C LEU A 38 -12.52 -24.27 2.50
N CYS A 39 -12.23 -23.98 1.23
CA CYS A 39 -12.74 -24.75 0.09
C CYS A 39 -12.24 -26.20 0.10
N ARG A 40 -10.95 -26.44 0.40
CA ARG A 40 -10.38 -27.79 0.52
C ARG A 40 -11.12 -28.61 1.57
N ARG A 41 -11.46 -28.02 2.72
CA ARG A 41 -12.16 -28.71 3.83
C ARG A 41 -13.62 -28.99 3.48
N LEU A 42 -14.29 -28.04 2.82
CA LEU A 42 -15.64 -28.27 2.32
C LEU A 42 -15.66 -29.42 1.30
N ASN A 43 -14.71 -29.44 0.36
CA ASN A 43 -14.58 -30.51 -0.64
C ASN A 43 -14.22 -31.85 0.00
N ALA A 44 -13.33 -31.88 0.98
CA ALA A 44 -13.00 -33.09 1.74
C ALA A 44 -14.21 -33.63 2.52
N GLY A 45 -15.12 -32.74 2.96
CA GLY A 45 -16.40 -33.08 3.58
C GLY A 45 -17.52 -33.46 2.60
N GLY A 46 -17.22 -33.58 1.29
CA GLY A 46 -18.16 -34.03 0.25
C GLY A 46 -19.00 -32.89 -0.38
N ILE A 47 -18.74 -31.63 -0.06
CA ILE A 47 -19.42 -30.49 -0.69
C ILE A 47 -18.63 -30.11 -1.94
N ALA A 48 -19.22 -30.22 -3.13
CA ALA A 48 -18.54 -29.93 -4.38
C ALA A 48 -18.44 -28.43 -4.66
N VAL A 49 -17.43 -27.76 -4.12
CA VAL A 49 -17.10 -26.38 -4.42
C VAL A 49 -16.05 -26.36 -5.54
N ASP A 50 -16.42 -25.92 -6.73
CA ASP A 50 -15.49 -25.81 -7.88
C ASP A 50 -14.84 -24.44 -7.97
N ARG A 51 -15.52 -23.40 -7.46
CA ARG A 51 -15.01 -22.03 -7.37
C ARG A 51 -15.55 -21.36 -6.11
N ALA A 52 -14.71 -20.57 -5.48
CA ALA A 52 -15.10 -19.65 -4.44
C ALA A 52 -14.47 -18.27 -4.68
N GLY A 53 -15.04 -17.25 -4.06
CA GLY A 53 -14.44 -15.93 -4.08
C GLY A 53 -14.96 -15.09 -2.93
N CYS A 54 -14.19 -14.06 -2.60
CA CYS A 54 -14.63 -13.00 -1.68
C CYS A 54 -14.10 -11.65 -2.12
N ALA A 55 -14.85 -10.61 -1.79
CA ALA A 55 -14.38 -9.23 -1.94
C ALA A 55 -14.55 -8.50 -0.60
N ILE A 56 -13.53 -7.73 -0.24
CA ILE A 56 -13.46 -6.99 1.02
C ILE A 56 -13.13 -5.54 0.69
N LEU A 57 -13.95 -4.62 1.20
CA LEU A 57 -13.67 -3.19 1.06
C LEU A 57 -12.52 -2.78 1.99
N THR A 58 -11.60 -1.98 1.46
CA THR A 58 -10.41 -1.53 2.17
C THR A 58 -10.44 -0.01 2.41
N LEU A 59 -9.77 0.45 3.45
CA LEU A 59 -9.43 1.84 3.66
C LEU A 59 -8.01 2.07 3.15
N HIS A 60 -7.88 2.38 1.86
CA HIS A 60 -6.59 2.62 1.22
C HIS A 60 -6.74 3.76 0.22
N PRO A 61 -5.73 4.66 0.05
CA PRO A 61 -5.83 5.80 -0.87
C PRO A 61 -6.07 5.42 -2.33
N GLN A 62 -5.50 4.30 -2.77
CA GLN A 62 -5.53 3.86 -4.18
C GLN A 62 -6.38 2.61 -4.42
N ILE A 63 -6.78 1.87 -3.38
CA ILE A 63 -7.49 0.59 -3.50
C ILE A 63 -8.86 0.71 -2.84
N VAL A 64 -9.91 0.38 -3.56
CA VAL A 64 -11.31 0.37 -3.06
C VAL A 64 -11.64 -0.97 -2.41
N SER A 65 -11.25 -2.07 -3.09
CA SER A 65 -11.49 -3.42 -2.63
C SER A 65 -10.41 -4.38 -3.07
N GLN A 66 -10.24 -5.43 -2.29
CA GLN A 66 -9.47 -6.63 -2.61
C GLN A 66 -10.46 -7.74 -2.94
N GLU A 67 -10.33 -8.39 -4.08
CA GLU A 67 -11.06 -9.59 -4.44
C GLU A 67 -10.10 -10.77 -4.48
N VAL A 68 -10.48 -11.87 -3.82
CA VAL A 68 -9.77 -13.14 -3.87
C VAL A 68 -10.67 -14.16 -4.55
N ALA A 69 -10.14 -14.91 -5.50
CA ALA A 69 -10.83 -15.98 -6.18
C ALA A 69 -10.01 -17.27 -6.15
N TRP A 70 -10.67 -18.36 -5.74
CA TRP A 70 -10.10 -19.71 -5.71
C TRP A 70 -10.81 -20.62 -6.71
N ARG A 71 -10.07 -21.57 -7.32
CA ARG A 71 -10.60 -22.60 -8.20
C ARG A 71 -10.07 -23.97 -7.79
N SER A 72 -10.95 -24.98 -7.92
CA SER A 72 -10.59 -26.37 -7.62
C SER A 72 -9.69 -27.03 -8.68
N ASP A 73 -9.73 -26.51 -9.91
CA ASP A 73 -9.02 -27.10 -11.07
C ASP A 73 -7.49 -27.10 -10.87
N ASP A 74 -6.96 -26.08 -10.25
CA ASP A 74 -5.51 -25.89 -9.99
C ASP A 74 -5.18 -25.63 -8.53
N ASP A 75 -6.20 -25.63 -7.66
CA ASP A 75 -6.12 -25.34 -6.22
C ASP A 75 -5.42 -23.99 -5.92
N THR A 76 -5.59 -23.01 -6.81
CA THR A 76 -4.95 -21.70 -6.67
C THR A 76 -5.93 -20.63 -6.21
N ALA A 77 -5.43 -19.71 -5.39
CA ALA A 77 -6.15 -18.48 -5.01
C ALA A 77 -5.43 -17.27 -5.59
N THR A 78 -6.14 -16.46 -6.35
CA THR A 78 -5.63 -15.24 -6.98
C THR A 78 -6.24 -14.00 -6.35
N THR A 79 -5.43 -12.95 -6.17
CA THR A 79 -5.87 -11.66 -5.63
C THR A 79 -5.92 -10.60 -6.71
N THR A 80 -7.01 -9.85 -6.76
CA THR A 80 -7.19 -8.70 -7.66
C THR A 80 -7.53 -7.47 -6.81
N TYR A 81 -6.85 -6.35 -7.07
CA TYR A 81 -7.12 -5.08 -6.41
C TYR A 81 -7.91 -4.15 -7.34
N PHE A 82 -9.03 -3.62 -6.83
CA PHE A 82 -9.85 -2.67 -7.55
C PHE A 82 -9.55 -1.25 -7.11
N THR A 83 -9.10 -0.43 -8.07
CA THR A 83 -8.89 1.01 -7.87
C THR A 83 -10.17 1.79 -8.15
N PRO A 84 -10.29 3.07 -7.72
CA PRO A 84 -11.42 3.93 -8.10
C PRO A 84 -11.67 3.96 -9.61
N LYS A 85 -10.61 4.05 -10.41
CA LYS A 85 -10.69 4.08 -11.88
C LYS A 85 -11.29 2.80 -12.47
N LEU A 86 -10.90 1.62 -11.96
CA LEU A 86 -11.49 0.35 -12.38
C LEU A 86 -12.95 0.23 -11.97
N MET A 87 -13.31 0.78 -10.80
CA MET A 87 -14.67 0.78 -10.29
C MET A 87 -15.59 1.80 -10.97
N GLU A 88 -15.05 2.75 -11.75
CA GLU A 88 -15.83 3.67 -12.58
C GLU A 88 -16.44 2.95 -13.80
N ASP A 89 -15.81 1.87 -14.29
CA ASP A 89 -16.40 1.05 -15.34
C ASP A 89 -17.71 0.39 -14.85
N PRO A 90 -18.85 0.66 -15.49
CA PRO A 90 -20.13 0.06 -15.12
C PRO A 90 -20.12 -1.47 -15.12
N ASN A 91 -19.33 -2.11 -15.97
CA ASN A 91 -19.24 -3.57 -16.04
C ASN A 91 -18.64 -4.17 -14.77
N ASN A 92 -17.69 -3.49 -14.14
CA ASN A 92 -17.10 -3.94 -12.87
C ASN A 92 -18.08 -3.80 -11.69
N ARG A 93 -19.17 -3.04 -11.85
CA ARG A 93 -20.25 -2.89 -10.86
C ARG A 93 -21.48 -3.75 -11.16
N ARG A 94 -21.51 -4.43 -12.33
CA ARG A 94 -22.60 -5.33 -12.73
C ARG A 94 -22.26 -6.78 -12.37
N GLY A 95 -22.31 -7.09 -11.08
CA GLY A 95 -21.98 -8.42 -10.61
C GLY A 95 -22.71 -8.82 -9.34
N PRO A 96 -22.70 -10.11 -9.00
CA PRO A 96 -23.43 -10.63 -7.84
C PRO A 96 -22.95 -10.03 -6.52
N TYR A 97 -21.69 -9.63 -6.39
CA TYR A 97 -21.18 -8.96 -5.19
C TYR A 97 -21.78 -7.57 -5.00
N PHE A 98 -21.96 -6.81 -6.08
CA PHE A 98 -22.63 -5.51 -6.02
C PHE A 98 -24.11 -5.65 -5.72
N ASP A 99 -24.79 -6.64 -6.31
CA ASP A 99 -26.20 -6.92 -6.03
C ASP A 99 -26.39 -7.24 -4.55
N LEU A 100 -25.58 -8.13 -3.99
CA LEU A 100 -25.61 -8.46 -2.57
C LEU A 100 -25.31 -7.25 -1.68
N ALA A 101 -24.26 -6.48 -1.98
CA ALA A 101 -23.82 -5.37 -1.13
C ALA A 101 -24.77 -4.18 -1.16
N LEU A 102 -25.26 -3.76 -2.32
CA LEU A 102 -26.19 -2.63 -2.46
C LEU A 102 -27.57 -2.93 -1.90
N ASN A 103 -28.06 -4.15 -2.13
CA ASN A 103 -29.37 -4.60 -1.62
C ASN A 103 -29.28 -5.20 -0.21
N ARG A 104 -28.08 -5.31 0.38
CA ARG A 104 -27.81 -5.89 1.72
C ARG A 104 -28.41 -7.28 1.88
N LEU A 105 -28.31 -8.07 0.81
CA LEU A 105 -28.86 -9.44 0.79
C LEU A 105 -27.88 -10.38 1.49
N ARG A 106 -28.23 -10.83 2.68
CA ARG A 106 -27.35 -11.70 3.49
C ARG A 106 -26.94 -12.95 2.75
N TYR A 107 -27.85 -13.54 1.97
CA TYR A 107 -27.62 -14.72 1.13
C TYR A 107 -28.48 -14.65 -0.13
N LYS A 108 -27.93 -15.13 -1.25
CA LYS A 108 -28.65 -15.26 -2.51
C LYS A 108 -28.13 -16.44 -3.33
N ARG A 109 -29.06 -17.23 -3.88
CA ARG A 109 -28.75 -18.32 -4.81
C ARG A 109 -29.03 -17.84 -6.24
N PHE A 110 -28.12 -18.16 -7.14
CA PHE A 110 -28.27 -17.91 -8.58
C PHE A 110 -28.14 -19.26 -9.28
N LEU A 111 -29.25 -19.78 -9.79
CA LEU A 111 -29.28 -21.00 -10.59
C LEU A 111 -28.85 -20.59 -12.02
N LEU A 112 -27.79 -21.24 -12.55
CA LEU A 112 -27.14 -20.86 -13.80
C LEU A 112 -27.58 -21.72 -15.00
N GLY A 113 -28.60 -22.57 -14.86
CA GLY A 113 -29.19 -23.38 -15.94
C GLY A 113 -29.88 -22.52 -17.03
N GLU A 114 -30.43 -23.20 -18.06
CA GLU A 114 -31.20 -22.51 -19.11
C GLU A 114 -32.37 -21.71 -18.51
N GLY A 115 -32.44 -20.41 -18.89
CA GLY A 115 -33.43 -19.49 -18.33
C GLY A 115 -33.13 -19.01 -16.90
N GLY A 116 -31.95 -19.30 -16.37
CA GLY A 116 -31.52 -18.92 -15.03
C GLY A 116 -31.24 -17.43 -14.84
N ALA A 117 -31.25 -16.98 -13.58
CA ALA A 117 -31.02 -15.61 -13.17
C ALA A 117 -29.62 -15.11 -13.54
N GLY A 118 -29.46 -13.79 -13.82
CA GLY A 118 -28.17 -13.13 -13.95
C GLY A 118 -27.63 -12.99 -15.37
N GLU A 119 -28.50 -13.00 -16.40
CA GLU A 119 -28.09 -12.74 -17.79
C GLU A 119 -27.43 -11.39 -18.00
N ASP A 120 -27.78 -10.41 -17.16
CA ASP A 120 -27.24 -9.06 -17.12
C ASP A 120 -25.95 -8.93 -16.29
N MET A 121 -25.48 -10.03 -15.66
CA MET A 121 -24.27 -10.06 -14.82
C MET A 121 -23.12 -10.78 -15.55
N PRO A 122 -22.09 -10.07 -16.03
CA PRO A 122 -21.01 -10.65 -16.85
C PRO A 122 -20.32 -11.86 -16.21
N LEU A 123 -20.14 -11.84 -14.87
CA LEU A 123 -19.55 -12.97 -14.15
C LEU A 123 -20.43 -14.22 -14.25
N LEU A 124 -21.74 -14.10 -13.97
CA LEU A 124 -22.64 -15.25 -13.98
C LEU A 124 -22.84 -15.83 -15.40
N ALA A 125 -22.90 -14.95 -16.41
CA ALA A 125 -22.95 -15.38 -17.81
C ALA A 125 -21.68 -16.18 -18.19
N ARG A 126 -20.49 -15.73 -17.80
CA ARG A 126 -19.24 -16.45 -18.00
C ARG A 126 -19.24 -17.79 -17.28
N LEU A 127 -19.61 -17.84 -16.01
CA LEU A 127 -19.64 -19.08 -15.24
C LEU A 127 -20.60 -20.10 -15.85
N ARG A 128 -21.77 -19.68 -16.37
CA ARG A 128 -22.70 -20.54 -17.10
C ARG A 128 -22.01 -21.19 -18.30
N ASN A 129 -21.27 -20.38 -19.11
CA ASN A 129 -20.53 -20.88 -20.27
C ASN A 129 -19.38 -21.83 -19.88
N GLU A 130 -18.83 -21.70 -18.68
CA GLU A 130 -17.83 -22.59 -18.08
C GLU A 130 -18.45 -23.84 -17.43
N GLY A 131 -19.77 -24.05 -17.55
CA GLY A 131 -20.49 -25.24 -17.07
C GLY A 131 -20.87 -25.21 -15.60
N TYR A 132 -20.81 -24.05 -14.94
CA TYR A 132 -21.31 -23.93 -13.57
C TYR A 132 -22.84 -23.96 -13.57
N THR A 133 -23.40 -24.64 -12.58
CA THR A 133 -24.85 -24.87 -12.44
C THR A 133 -25.47 -23.98 -11.37
N GLU A 134 -24.70 -23.59 -10.37
CA GLU A 134 -25.16 -22.72 -9.29
C GLU A 134 -24.03 -21.84 -8.73
N TYR A 135 -24.43 -20.65 -8.31
CA TYR A 135 -23.62 -19.68 -7.59
C TYR A 135 -24.39 -19.26 -6.33
N PHE A 136 -23.82 -19.54 -5.16
CA PHE A 136 -24.32 -19.10 -3.87
C PHE A 136 -23.51 -17.91 -3.39
N GLY A 137 -24.16 -16.77 -3.19
CA GLY A 137 -23.54 -15.55 -2.68
C GLY A 137 -23.91 -15.26 -1.24
N PHE A 138 -22.99 -14.66 -0.48
CA PHE A 138 -23.21 -14.18 0.87
C PHE A 138 -22.70 -12.75 1.06
N PHE A 139 -23.31 -12.03 1.99
CA PHE A 139 -22.94 -10.68 2.41
C PHE A 139 -22.99 -10.59 3.93
N HIS A 140 -21.89 -10.13 4.51
CA HIS A 140 -21.80 -9.83 5.93
C HIS A 140 -21.35 -8.38 6.10
N ALA A 141 -22.22 -7.53 6.67
CA ALA A 141 -21.85 -6.17 7.04
C ALA A 141 -20.81 -6.22 8.18
N THR A 142 -19.74 -5.47 8.01
CA THR A 142 -18.70 -5.34 9.03
C THR A 142 -18.78 -3.93 9.63
N GLY A 143 -18.85 -3.82 10.96
CA GLY A 143 -19.01 -2.54 11.63
C GLY A 143 -17.88 -1.55 11.36
N GLY A 144 -18.15 -0.25 11.64
CA GLY A 144 -17.17 0.84 11.47
C GLY A 144 -17.38 1.62 10.19
N ALA A 145 -18.25 2.64 10.23
CA ALA A 145 -18.54 3.51 9.07
C ALA A 145 -17.31 4.24 8.48
N ALA A 146 -16.18 4.28 9.21
CA ALA A 146 -14.93 4.88 8.77
C ALA A 146 -14.02 3.93 7.98
N ALA A 147 -14.33 2.65 7.87
CA ALA A 147 -13.42 1.62 7.39
C ALA A 147 -13.44 1.38 5.88
N ILE A 148 -13.97 2.30 5.09
CA ILE A 148 -13.99 2.21 3.62
C ILE A 148 -13.63 3.55 2.97
N SER A 149 -13.10 3.47 1.75
CA SER A 149 -12.73 4.66 0.99
C SER A 149 -13.91 5.61 0.74
N PRO A 150 -13.66 6.94 0.60
CA PRO A 150 -14.70 7.90 0.23
C PRO A 150 -15.42 7.53 -1.08
N PHE A 151 -14.69 6.92 -2.03
CA PHE A 151 -15.25 6.43 -3.28
C PHE A 151 -16.32 5.36 -3.04
N ALA A 152 -16.01 4.33 -2.23
CA ALA A 152 -16.95 3.25 -1.92
C ALA A 152 -18.24 3.79 -1.28
N ARG A 153 -18.11 4.76 -0.37
CA ARG A 153 -19.28 5.45 0.24
C ARG A 153 -20.12 6.19 -0.77
N ARG A 154 -19.48 6.91 -1.70
CA ARG A 154 -20.17 7.68 -2.74
C ARG A 154 -21.04 6.81 -3.65
N ILE A 155 -20.64 5.57 -3.90
CA ILE A 155 -21.40 4.59 -4.70
C ILE A 155 -22.35 3.73 -3.87
N GLY A 156 -22.59 4.08 -2.61
CA GLY A 156 -23.59 3.45 -1.73
C GLY A 156 -23.15 2.17 -1.02
N LEU A 157 -21.86 1.80 -1.11
CA LEU A 157 -21.34 0.64 -0.40
C LEU A 157 -21.17 0.91 1.09
N VAL A 158 -21.37 -0.13 1.88
CA VAL A 158 -21.08 -0.14 3.34
C VAL A 158 -19.92 -1.10 3.62
N PRO A 159 -19.20 -0.95 4.74
CA PRO A 159 -18.16 -1.90 5.13
C PRO A 159 -18.73 -3.32 5.16
N CYS A 160 -18.16 -4.22 4.38
CA CYS A 160 -18.66 -5.59 4.26
C CYS A 160 -17.57 -6.55 3.77
N VAL A 161 -17.86 -7.83 4.00
CA VAL A 161 -17.27 -8.95 3.28
C VAL A 161 -18.39 -9.58 2.46
N VAL A 162 -18.20 -9.65 1.16
CA VAL A 162 -19.05 -10.41 0.25
C VAL A 162 -18.28 -11.60 -0.25
N GLY A 163 -18.94 -12.71 -0.50
CA GLY A 163 -18.28 -13.88 -1.05
C GLY A 163 -19.25 -14.83 -1.71
N SER A 164 -18.70 -15.92 -2.25
CA SER A 164 -19.48 -16.88 -3.01
C SER A 164 -18.85 -18.26 -3.05
N PHE A 165 -19.70 -19.25 -3.24
CA PHE A 165 -19.35 -20.61 -3.63
C PHE A 165 -20.10 -20.96 -4.91
N ALA A 166 -19.46 -21.64 -5.84
CA ALA A 166 -20.07 -22.06 -7.09
C ALA A 166 -19.68 -23.51 -7.42
N THR A 167 -20.59 -24.24 -8.08
CA THR A 167 -20.41 -25.64 -8.43
C THR A 167 -20.79 -25.91 -9.89
N ARG A 168 -20.12 -26.90 -10.49
CA ARG A 168 -20.48 -27.50 -11.79
C ARG A 168 -21.36 -28.74 -11.61
N ARG A 169 -21.63 -29.16 -10.37
CA ARG A 169 -22.43 -30.34 -10.08
C ARG A 169 -23.85 -30.17 -10.63
N PRO A 170 -24.38 -31.15 -11.43
CA PRO A 170 -25.78 -31.13 -11.85
C PRO A 170 -26.72 -31.04 -10.68
N GLY A 171 -27.70 -30.13 -10.74
CA GLY A 171 -28.66 -29.88 -9.66
C GLY A 171 -28.18 -28.91 -8.57
N GLY A 172 -26.94 -28.41 -8.65
CA GLY A 172 -26.42 -27.41 -7.74
C GLY A 172 -26.14 -27.90 -6.32
N PHE A 173 -26.29 -27.03 -5.34
CA PHE A 173 -26.09 -27.31 -3.91
C PHE A 173 -27.37 -27.76 -3.22
N GLY A 174 -27.27 -28.79 -2.37
CA GLY A 174 -28.34 -29.23 -1.51
C GLY A 174 -28.58 -28.29 -0.32
N GLU A 175 -29.77 -28.39 0.29
CA GLU A 175 -30.12 -27.51 1.43
C GLU A 175 -29.20 -27.68 2.64
N ALA A 176 -28.69 -28.88 2.92
CA ALA A 176 -27.70 -29.11 3.98
C ALA A 176 -26.40 -28.39 3.70
N GLU A 177 -25.93 -28.39 2.44
CA GLU A 177 -24.71 -27.68 2.02
C GLU A 177 -24.88 -26.15 2.08
N ILE A 178 -26.04 -25.65 1.68
CA ILE A 178 -26.40 -24.23 1.87
C ILE A 178 -26.40 -23.86 3.35
N GLY A 179 -26.87 -24.75 4.22
CA GLY A 179 -26.78 -24.59 5.68
C GLY A 179 -25.34 -24.47 6.17
N CYS A 180 -24.43 -25.34 5.65
CA CYS A 180 -23.00 -25.26 5.94
C CYS A 180 -22.42 -23.91 5.50
N PHE A 181 -22.68 -23.47 4.27
CA PHE A 181 -22.18 -22.19 3.75
C PHE A 181 -22.63 -21.00 4.62
N LYS A 182 -23.89 -20.97 5.04
CA LYS A 182 -24.39 -19.91 5.93
C LYS A 182 -23.62 -19.87 7.23
N SER A 183 -23.35 -21.02 7.84
CA SER A 183 -22.65 -21.12 9.13
C SER A 183 -21.14 -20.77 9.00
N VAL A 184 -20.46 -21.29 7.99
CA VAL A 184 -18.99 -21.06 7.85
C VAL A 184 -18.67 -19.66 7.31
N SER A 185 -19.55 -19.05 6.51
CA SER A 185 -19.33 -17.73 5.91
C SER A 185 -19.20 -16.62 6.95
N GLU A 186 -19.84 -16.70 8.09
CA GLU A 186 -19.75 -15.73 9.17
C GLU A 186 -18.36 -15.74 9.81
N THR A 187 -17.84 -16.94 10.14
CA THR A 187 -16.50 -17.09 10.72
C THR A 187 -15.41 -16.74 9.69
N PHE A 188 -15.60 -17.14 8.43
CA PHE A 188 -14.70 -16.73 7.35
C PHE A 188 -14.65 -15.20 7.21
N ALA A 189 -15.82 -14.54 7.18
CA ALA A 189 -15.88 -13.09 7.07
C ALA A 189 -15.20 -12.38 8.25
N LEU A 190 -15.32 -12.92 9.47
CA LEU A 190 -14.64 -12.40 10.65
C LEU A 190 -13.13 -12.55 10.53
N ALA A 191 -12.62 -13.74 10.19
CA ALA A 191 -11.18 -13.99 10.03
C ALA A 191 -10.58 -13.15 8.89
N ALA A 192 -11.24 -13.12 7.73
CA ALA A 192 -10.81 -12.32 6.58
C ALA A 192 -10.81 -10.82 6.89
N LYS A 193 -11.79 -10.32 7.64
CA LYS A 193 -11.85 -8.91 8.07
C LYS A 193 -10.77 -8.58 9.08
N ALA A 194 -10.49 -9.45 10.04
CA ALA A 194 -9.39 -9.25 11.00
C ALA A 194 -8.05 -9.12 10.28
N ARG A 195 -7.75 -10.01 9.33
CA ARG A 195 -6.54 -9.93 8.50
C ARG A 195 -6.51 -8.66 7.67
N THR A 196 -7.57 -8.33 6.95
CA THR A 196 -7.64 -7.12 6.13
C THR A 196 -7.47 -5.83 6.95
N ASN A 197 -7.92 -5.80 8.20
CA ASN A 197 -7.70 -4.66 9.09
C ASN A 197 -6.22 -4.50 9.43
N TYR A 198 -5.51 -5.60 9.71
CA TYR A 198 -4.06 -5.59 9.92
C TYR A 198 -3.32 -5.11 8.67
N ASP A 199 -3.63 -5.66 7.50
CA ASP A 199 -3.01 -5.28 6.23
C ASP A 199 -3.29 -3.80 5.89
N THR A 200 -4.50 -3.31 6.20
CA THR A 200 -4.87 -1.90 6.05
C THR A 200 -4.04 -1.01 6.97
N ALA A 201 -3.89 -1.37 8.24
CA ALA A 201 -3.09 -0.61 9.20
C ALA A 201 -1.62 -0.58 8.77
N SER A 202 -1.06 -1.72 8.35
CA SER A 202 0.29 -1.81 7.81
C SER A 202 0.48 -0.92 6.58
N SER A 203 -0.42 -1.01 5.61
CA SER A 203 -0.36 -0.18 4.39
C SER A 203 -0.49 1.31 4.68
N LEU A 204 -1.33 1.71 5.63
CA LEU A 204 -1.45 3.11 6.03
C LEU A 204 -0.17 3.60 6.72
N LEU A 205 0.44 2.81 7.59
CA LEU A 205 1.74 3.14 8.18
C LEU A 205 2.79 3.33 7.09
N ASP A 206 2.88 2.41 6.13
CA ASP A 206 3.83 2.51 5.02
C ASP A 206 3.65 3.79 4.20
N ILE A 207 2.40 4.21 3.96
CA ILE A 207 2.08 5.40 3.17
C ILE A 207 2.34 6.69 3.94
N TYR A 208 2.02 6.74 5.24
CA TYR A 208 2.10 7.97 6.02
C TYR A 208 3.45 8.19 6.70
N VAL A 209 4.15 7.12 7.09
CA VAL A 209 5.44 7.23 7.78
C VAL A 209 6.62 6.59 7.02
N GLY A 210 6.35 5.95 5.88
CA GLY A 210 7.36 5.26 5.08
C GLY A 210 7.51 3.77 5.48
N ARG A 211 7.89 2.92 4.52
CA ARG A 211 7.94 1.45 4.71
C ARG A 211 8.85 1.00 5.84
N SER A 212 10.07 1.54 5.89
CA SER A 212 11.04 1.16 6.92
C SER A 212 10.57 1.57 8.32
N CYS A 213 9.99 2.76 8.43
CA CYS A 213 9.41 3.24 9.68
C CYS A 213 8.17 2.45 10.06
N GLY A 214 7.26 2.20 9.10
CA GLY A 214 6.03 1.45 9.31
C GLY A 214 6.28 0.03 9.80
N SER A 215 7.24 -0.69 9.19
CA SER A 215 7.60 -2.04 9.64
C SER A 215 8.17 -2.04 11.05
N GLN A 216 9.07 -1.10 11.40
CA GLN A 216 9.64 -1.02 12.74
C GLN A 216 8.59 -0.73 13.82
N VAL A 217 7.59 0.10 13.51
CA VAL A 217 6.45 0.35 14.41
C VAL A 217 5.64 -0.94 14.62
N LEU A 218 5.38 -1.71 13.56
CA LEU A 218 4.66 -2.98 13.64
C LEU A 218 5.47 -4.08 14.35
N ASP A 219 6.80 -4.02 14.27
CA ASP A 219 7.73 -4.91 14.97
C ASP A 219 7.88 -4.56 16.47
N GLY A 220 7.13 -3.56 16.95
CA GLY A 220 7.07 -3.18 18.36
C GLY A 220 8.07 -2.10 18.79
N ARG A 221 8.75 -1.43 17.87
CA ARG A 221 9.56 -0.25 18.17
C ARG A 221 8.66 0.98 18.29
N ILE A 222 7.94 1.07 19.40
CA ILE A 222 6.94 2.09 19.65
C ILE A 222 7.24 2.97 20.86
N THR A 223 8.36 2.72 21.53
CA THR A 223 8.72 3.44 22.73
C THR A 223 9.49 4.71 22.40
N ARG A 224 9.19 5.80 23.10
CA ARG A 224 9.94 7.04 23.00
C ARG A 224 11.42 6.79 23.32
N GLY A 225 12.31 7.25 22.41
CA GLY A 225 13.75 7.09 22.56
C GLY A 225 14.32 5.79 21.98
N ASP A 226 13.47 4.86 21.51
CA ASP A 226 13.93 3.72 20.72
C ASP A 226 14.57 4.25 19.44
N SER A 227 15.88 4.17 19.36
CA SER A 227 16.65 4.72 18.25
C SER A 227 17.97 3.98 18.06
N ASP A 228 18.39 3.87 16.81
CA ASP A 228 19.68 3.32 16.43
C ASP A 228 20.61 4.45 15.95
N ARG A 229 21.90 4.33 16.28
CA ARG A 229 22.93 5.17 15.66
C ARG A 229 23.29 4.58 14.31
N ILE A 230 23.08 5.34 13.25
CA ILE A 230 23.41 4.91 11.89
C ILE A 230 24.27 5.97 11.18
N SER A 231 25.14 5.53 10.27
CA SER A 231 25.76 6.38 9.27
C SER A 231 24.95 6.30 7.99
N CYS A 232 24.59 7.44 7.43
CA CYS A 232 23.78 7.48 6.21
C CYS A 232 24.12 8.67 5.32
N GLY A 233 23.83 8.53 4.03
CA GLY A 233 23.73 9.64 3.11
C GLY A 233 22.41 10.37 3.32
N ILE A 234 22.47 11.67 3.56
CA ILE A 234 21.30 12.54 3.69
C ILE A 234 21.10 13.26 2.37
N TRP A 235 19.91 13.11 1.81
CA TRP A 235 19.44 13.76 0.60
C TRP A 235 18.34 14.75 0.98
N PHE A 236 18.57 16.05 0.76
CA PHE A 236 17.62 17.09 1.11
C PHE A 236 17.31 17.92 -0.12
N CYS A 237 16.05 17.96 -0.53
CA CYS A 237 15.61 18.68 -1.73
C CYS A 237 14.51 19.69 -1.37
N ASP A 238 14.56 20.86 -1.99
CA ASP A 238 13.56 21.91 -1.79
C ASP A 238 13.19 22.54 -3.14
N LEU A 239 11.91 22.89 -3.31
CA LEU A 239 11.40 23.50 -4.52
C LEU A 239 11.73 25.00 -4.52
N ARG A 240 12.44 25.47 -5.53
CA ARG A 240 12.78 26.89 -5.64
C ARG A 240 11.55 27.74 -5.90
N GLN A 241 11.50 28.88 -5.24
CA GLN A 241 10.42 29.87 -5.37
C GLN A 241 9.01 29.34 -5.04
N SER A 242 8.87 28.30 -4.23
CA SER A 242 7.59 27.72 -3.82
C SER A 242 6.62 28.75 -3.24
N SER A 243 7.10 29.64 -2.36
CA SER A 243 6.29 30.75 -1.80
C SER A 243 5.70 31.67 -2.87
N ARG A 244 6.42 31.85 -3.99
CA ARG A 244 5.90 32.64 -5.13
C ARG A 244 4.87 31.85 -5.92
N LEU A 245 5.05 30.54 -6.08
CA LEU A 245 4.09 29.67 -6.74
C LEU A 245 2.77 29.63 -5.98
N VAL A 246 2.79 29.50 -4.65
CA VAL A 246 1.58 29.57 -3.79
C VAL A 246 0.79 30.86 -3.99
N THR A 247 1.48 32.00 -4.17
CA THR A 247 0.78 33.29 -4.34
C THR A 247 0.28 33.54 -5.77
N GLN A 248 0.77 32.80 -6.75
CA GLN A 248 0.48 33.02 -8.17
C GLN A 248 -0.47 32.00 -8.79
N LEU A 249 -0.62 30.84 -8.16
CA LEU A 249 -1.50 29.76 -8.63
C LEU A 249 -2.75 29.66 -7.74
N PRO A 250 -3.89 29.28 -8.29
CA PRO A 250 -5.00 28.76 -7.49
C PRO A 250 -4.50 27.61 -6.60
N LEU A 251 -5.05 27.51 -5.39
CA LEU A 251 -4.55 26.54 -4.39
C LEU A 251 -4.62 25.07 -4.89
N ASP A 252 -5.68 24.73 -5.59
CA ASP A 252 -5.86 23.37 -6.16
C ASP A 252 -4.81 23.07 -7.23
N ASP A 253 -4.47 24.04 -8.07
CA ASP A 253 -3.41 23.90 -9.09
C ASP A 253 -2.03 23.79 -8.44
N TYR A 254 -1.78 24.57 -7.37
CA TYR A 254 -0.54 24.47 -6.60
C TYR A 254 -0.39 23.10 -5.94
N ILE A 255 -1.43 22.56 -5.30
CA ILE A 255 -1.41 21.21 -4.71
C ILE A 255 -1.18 20.14 -5.79
N THR A 256 -1.82 20.28 -6.94
CA THR A 256 -1.61 19.36 -8.07
C THR A 256 -0.17 19.40 -8.57
N LEU A 257 0.43 20.59 -8.69
CA LEU A 257 1.83 20.76 -9.06
C LEU A 257 2.77 20.19 -8.01
N LEU A 258 2.50 20.45 -6.73
CA LEU A 258 3.29 19.95 -5.61
C LEU A 258 3.26 18.41 -5.54
N ASN A 259 2.11 17.79 -5.77
CA ASN A 259 2.01 16.34 -5.83
C ASN A 259 2.85 15.76 -6.99
N ARG A 260 2.82 16.36 -8.17
CA ARG A 260 3.67 15.95 -9.31
C ARG A 260 5.17 16.13 -9.00
N TYR A 261 5.53 17.18 -8.31
CA TYR A 261 6.89 17.41 -7.82
C TYR A 261 7.31 16.31 -6.82
N PHE A 262 6.44 15.94 -5.88
CA PHE A 262 6.70 14.85 -4.95
C PHE A 262 6.79 13.49 -5.66
N ASP A 263 5.95 13.22 -6.67
CA ASP A 263 6.05 11.99 -7.46
C ASP A 263 7.44 11.83 -8.10
N VAL A 264 8.00 12.92 -8.62
CA VAL A 264 9.34 12.91 -9.22
C VAL A 264 10.42 12.73 -8.16
N THR A 265 10.41 13.52 -7.09
CA THR A 265 11.47 13.51 -6.06
C THR A 265 11.47 12.23 -5.25
N VAL A 266 10.30 11.79 -4.78
CA VAL A 266 10.12 10.52 -4.06
C VAL A 266 10.45 9.33 -4.97
N GLY A 267 9.96 9.35 -6.21
CA GLY A 267 10.24 8.31 -7.21
C GLY A 267 11.72 8.18 -7.54
N ALA A 268 12.48 9.30 -7.53
CA ALA A 268 13.92 9.27 -7.74
C ALA A 268 14.66 8.66 -6.53
N VAL A 269 14.32 9.09 -5.31
CA VAL A 269 14.95 8.57 -4.08
C VAL A 269 14.65 7.09 -3.89
N MET A 270 13.37 6.69 -3.92
CA MET A 270 12.97 5.29 -3.73
C MET A 270 13.46 4.38 -4.87
N GLY A 271 13.43 4.86 -6.11
CA GLY A 271 13.93 4.11 -7.27
C GLY A 271 15.45 3.89 -7.25
N ALA A 272 16.19 4.69 -6.49
CA ALA A 272 17.61 4.50 -6.21
C ALA A 272 17.88 3.73 -4.89
N GLY A 273 16.85 3.13 -4.28
CA GLY A 273 16.99 2.38 -3.03
C GLY A 273 17.21 3.26 -1.80
N GLY A 274 16.82 4.53 -1.85
CA GLY A 274 16.75 5.41 -0.70
C GLY A 274 15.41 5.33 0.01
N GLU A 275 15.31 5.95 1.16
CA GLU A 275 14.11 6.07 1.98
C GLU A 275 13.74 7.55 2.14
N VAL A 276 12.47 7.89 1.89
CA VAL A 276 11.94 9.24 2.18
C VAL A 276 11.37 9.22 3.58
N LEU A 277 11.91 10.06 4.46
CA LEU A 277 11.53 10.13 5.87
C LEU A 277 10.37 11.08 6.11
N LYS A 278 10.41 12.25 5.49
CA LYS A 278 9.34 13.24 5.66
C LYS A 278 9.33 14.32 4.59
N PHE A 279 8.16 14.96 4.50
CA PHE A 279 7.97 16.22 3.81
C PHE A 279 8.02 17.37 4.83
N ILE A 280 8.74 18.45 4.52
CA ILE A 280 8.86 19.64 5.35
C ILE A 280 8.41 20.84 4.51
N GLY A 281 7.10 21.09 4.48
CA GLY A 281 6.51 21.99 3.48
C GLY A 281 6.65 21.42 2.07
N ASP A 282 7.39 22.11 1.21
CA ASP A 282 7.77 21.65 -0.12
C ASP A 282 9.13 20.94 -0.16
N ALA A 283 9.84 20.86 0.96
CA ALA A 283 11.08 20.12 1.03
C ALA A 283 10.86 18.63 1.27
N VAL A 284 11.75 17.81 0.68
CA VAL A 284 11.78 16.35 0.82
C VAL A 284 13.08 15.95 1.49
N MET A 285 13.00 15.24 2.61
CA MET A 285 14.16 14.66 3.27
C MET A 285 14.18 13.15 3.09
N GLY A 286 15.24 12.66 2.45
CA GLY A 286 15.49 11.24 2.27
C GLY A 286 16.86 10.84 2.82
N ILE A 287 17.01 9.55 3.08
CA ILE A 287 18.28 8.95 3.46
C ILE A 287 18.63 7.77 2.56
N PHE A 288 19.91 7.53 2.45
CA PHE A 288 20.48 6.35 1.81
C PHE A 288 21.34 5.63 2.84
N ARG A 289 20.99 4.38 3.13
CA ARG A 289 21.72 3.55 4.08
C ARG A 289 22.68 2.66 3.34
N SER A 290 23.81 2.34 3.97
CA SER A 290 24.71 1.32 3.45
C SER A 290 24.11 -0.06 3.73
N ASP A 291 23.98 -0.90 2.70
CA ASP A 291 23.48 -2.28 2.85
C ASP A 291 24.53 -3.21 3.49
N ARG A 292 25.80 -2.75 3.56
CA ARG A 292 26.88 -3.50 4.17
C ARG A 292 27.80 -2.54 4.94
N PRO A 293 28.21 -2.88 6.17
CA PRO A 293 29.21 -2.11 6.89
C PRO A 293 30.47 -1.92 6.04
N GLY A 294 30.91 -0.68 5.87
CA GLY A 294 32.09 -0.31 5.08
C GLY A 294 31.87 -0.13 3.57
N ASN A 295 30.65 -0.31 3.05
CA ASN A 295 30.33 -0.03 1.64
C ASN A 295 29.58 1.33 1.48
N ASP A 296 30.18 2.38 1.99
CA ASP A 296 29.59 3.74 1.90
C ASP A 296 29.64 4.32 0.49
N LEU A 297 30.37 3.69 -0.42
CA LEU A 297 30.50 4.16 -1.81
C LEU A 297 29.19 3.99 -2.58
N ASP A 298 28.58 2.81 -2.50
CA ASP A 298 27.30 2.50 -3.14
C ASP A 298 26.16 3.45 -2.70
N MET A 299 26.10 3.75 -1.41
CA MET A 299 25.15 4.70 -0.84
C MET A 299 25.27 6.11 -1.47
N ARG A 300 26.52 6.60 -1.66
CA ARG A 300 26.78 7.91 -2.28
C ARG A 300 26.41 7.91 -3.76
N GLU A 301 26.74 6.84 -4.47
CA GLU A 301 26.39 6.71 -5.89
C GLU A 301 24.88 6.69 -6.10
N ARG A 302 24.14 5.98 -5.27
CA ARG A 302 22.67 5.96 -5.29
C ARG A 302 22.07 7.32 -5.00
N ALA A 303 22.59 8.05 -4.01
CA ALA A 303 22.13 9.40 -3.67
C ALA A 303 22.43 10.41 -4.80
N LEU A 304 23.60 10.32 -5.42
CA LEU A 304 23.96 11.14 -6.58
C LEU A 304 23.07 10.81 -7.79
N ALA A 305 22.85 9.53 -8.08
CA ALA A 305 21.95 9.09 -9.16
C ALA A 305 20.51 9.59 -8.96
N ALA A 306 19.99 9.54 -7.73
CA ALA A 306 18.69 10.12 -7.39
C ALA A 306 18.65 11.63 -7.69
N SER A 307 19.72 12.36 -7.37
CA SER A 307 19.82 13.81 -7.64
C SER A 307 19.79 14.12 -9.14
N ILE A 308 20.59 13.40 -9.92
CA ILE A 308 20.66 13.57 -11.38
C ILE A 308 19.29 13.25 -12.01
N ARG A 309 18.67 12.16 -11.58
CA ARG A 309 17.33 11.78 -12.04
C ARG A 309 16.29 12.84 -11.69
N THR A 310 16.30 13.35 -10.45
CA THR A 310 15.41 14.43 -10.02
C THR A 310 15.54 15.65 -10.91
N LEU A 311 16.77 16.12 -11.18
CA LEU A 311 17.00 17.29 -12.04
C LEU A 311 16.49 17.09 -13.47
N ARG A 312 16.68 15.88 -14.01
CA ARG A 312 16.19 15.55 -15.35
C ARG A 312 14.65 15.54 -15.41
N ASP A 313 14.02 14.87 -14.46
CA ASP A 313 12.57 14.61 -14.48
C ASP A 313 11.78 15.86 -14.05
N ILE A 314 12.34 16.72 -13.18
CA ILE A 314 11.76 18.04 -12.83
C ILE A 314 11.70 18.97 -14.06
N ARG A 315 12.74 18.97 -14.90
CA ARG A 315 12.74 19.79 -16.13
C ARG A 315 11.67 19.36 -17.13
N ALA A 316 11.25 18.09 -17.07
CA ALA A 316 10.17 17.54 -17.90
C ALA A 316 8.77 17.79 -17.33
N LEU A 317 8.65 18.33 -16.10
CA LEU A 317 7.36 18.72 -15.55
C LEU A 317 6.88 20.01 -16.22
N ASP A 318 5.82 19.89 -17.01
CA ASP A 318 5.12 21.05 -17.56
C ASP A 318 4.43 21.82 -16.42
N ALA A 319 4.98 22.97 -16.08
CA ALA A 319 4.30 23.98 -15.29
C ALA A 319 3.85 25.11 -16.26
N PRO A 320 2.63 25.65 -16.15
CA PRO A 320 2.14 26.67 -17.05
C PRO A 320 3.11 27.87 -17.14
N GLY A 321 3.86 27.93 -18.26
CA GLY A 321 4.82 29.01 -18.57
C GLY A 321 6.10 29.07 -17.76
N ARG A 322 6.52 28.00 -17.05
CA ARG A 322 7.72 28.01 -16.19
C ARG A 322 8.38 26.65 -16.08
N SER A 323 9.73 26.67 -16.07
CA SER A 323 10.54 25.52 -15.64
C SER A 323 10.61 25.49 -14.11
N LEU A 324 10.28 24.35 -13.50
CA LEU A 324 10.51 24.14 -12.07
C LEU A 324 11.99 23.95 -11.81
N GLU A 325 12.45 24.51 -10.73
CA GLU A 325 13.84 24.37 -10.26
C GLU A 325 13.86 23.84 -8.83
N VAL A 326 14.90 23.08 -8.51
CA VAL A 326 15.12 22.53 -7.16
C VAL A 326 16.53 22.82 -6.68
N GLY A 327 16.71 22.79 -5.36
CA GLY A 327 18.01 22.75 -4.71
C GLY A 327 18.17 21.46 -3.95
N ILE A 328 19.21 20.69 -4.23
CA ILE A 328 19.49 19.39 -3.60
C ILE A 328 20.80 19.46 -2.84
N ALA A 329 20.80 19.02 -1.59
CA ALA A 329 21.97 18.83 -0.76
C ALA A 329 22.27 17.35 -0.55
N LEU A 330 23.56 16.99 -0.65
CA LEU A 330 24.10 15.67 -0.39
C LEU A 330 25.12 15.75 0.75
N HIS A 331 24.82 15.04 1.83
CA HIS A 331 25.71 15.00 3.01
C HIS A 331 25.82 13.57 3.55
N VAL A 332 26.91 13.24 4.20
CA VAL A 332 27.09 11.95 4.91
C VAL A 332 27.48 12.23 6.35
N GLY A 333 26.82 11.55 7.27
CA GLY A 333 27.15 11.63 8.67
C GLY A 333 26.38 10.67 9.56
N GLU A 334 26.73 10.65 10.83
CA GLU A 334 26.05 9.88 11.85
C GLU A 334 24.77 10.59 12.32
N VAL A 335 23.71 9.81 12.48
CA VAL A 335 22.42 10.27 12.99
C VAL A 335 21.84 9.26 13.97
N MET A 336 20.96 9.73 14.84
CA MET A 336 20.04 8.87 15.59
C MET A 336 18.78 8.67 14.75
N TYR A 337 18.45 7.42 14.44
CA TYR A 337 17.30 7.01 13.63
C TYR A 337 16.31 6.27 14.52
N GLY A 338 15.13 6.82 14.73
CA GLY A 338 14.13 6.23 15.62
C GLY A 338 13.04 7.19 16.09
N ASN A 339 12.40 6.82 17.20
CA ASN A 339 11.25 7.51 17.79
C ASN A 339 11.65 8.72 18.61
N VAL A 340 11.17 9.88 18.20
CA VAL A 340 11.39 11.15 18.91
C VAL A 340 10.05 11.87 19.08
N GLY A 341 9.85 12.52 20.21
CA GLY A 341 8.63 13.28 20.45
C GLY A 341 8.16 13.23 21.90
N THR A 342 6.84 13.21 22.07
CA THR A 342 6.16 13.09 23.35
C THR A 342 5.46 11.73 23.46
N ASP A 343 4.96 11.40 24.65
CA ASP A 343 4.19 10.16 24.83
C ASP A 343 2.85 10.16 24.04
N GLU A 344 2.36 11.35 23.68
CA GLU A 344 1.13 11.50 22.90
C GLU A 344 1.38 11.60 21.39
N ARG A 345 2.62 11.94 20.96
CA ARG A 345 2.99 12.11 19.56
C ARG A 345 4.45 11.79 19.31
N LEU A 346 4.69 10.71 18.62
CA LEU A 346 6.00 10.29 18.15
C LEU A 346 6.16 10.61 16.66
N ASP A 347 7.39 10.96 16.29
CA ASP A 347 7.84 11.09 14.91
C ASP A 347 9.02 10.12 14.73
N PHE A 348 8.92 9.22 13.78
CA PHE A 348 10.02 8.32 13.43
C PHE A 348 10.90 9.02 12.40
N THR A 349 12.12 9.39 12.79
CA THR A 349 12.95 10.28 11.98
C THR A 349 14.43 10.14 12.29
N VAL A 350 15.25 10.90 11.58
CA VAL A 350 16.68 11.07 11.90
C VAL A 350 16.93 12.40 12.60
N ILE A 351 17.78 12.35 13.63
CA ILE A 351 18.22 13.53 14.37
C ILE A 351 19.74 13.47 14.54
N GLY A 352 20.39 14.60 14.35
CA GLY A 352 21.82 14.73 14.57
C GLY A 352 22.41 15.98 13.90
N ARG A 353 23.68 16.25 14.19
CA ARG A 353 24.43 17.34 13.59
C ARG A 353 24.40 17.26 12.06
N ALA A 354 24.56 16.05 11.50
CA ALA A 354 24.56 15.81 10.07
C ALA A 354 23.27 16.25 9.37
N VAL A 355 22.09 16.10 10.01
CA VAL A 355 20.82 16.58 9.46
C VAL A 355 20.81 18.11 9.34
N ASN A 356 21.31 18.78 10.36
CA ASN A 356 21.41 20.25 10.35
C ASN A 356 22.41 20.75 9.30
N GLU A 357 23.54 20.05 9.13
CA GLU A 357 24.53 20.37 8.07
C GLU A 357 23.91 20.21 6.68
N ALA A 358 23.19 19.11 6.43
CA ALA A 358 22.48 18.89 5.17
C ALA A 358 21.44 19.99 4.89
N ALA A 359 20.66 20.40 5.90
CA ALA A 359 19.69 21.49 5.76
C ALA A 359 20.36 22.84 5.47
N ARG A 360 21.52 23.14 6.07
CA ARG A 360 22.28 24.36 5.77
C ARG A 360 22.88 24.30 4.36
N LEU A 361 23.44 23.17 3.97
CA LEU A 361 23.95 22.95 2.63
C LEU A 361 22.85 23.14 1.57
N GLN A 362 21.64 22.68 1.85
CA GLN A 362 20.49 22.89 0.96
C GLN A 362 20.19 24.38 0.77
N GLY A 363 20.19 25.16 1.86
CA GLY A 363 20.01 26.61 1.79
C GLY A 363 21.08 27.31 0.92
N LEU A 364 22.33 26.83 0.93
CA LEU A 364 23.41 27.36 0.09
C LEU A 364 23.18 27.10 -1.40
N THR A 365 22.42 26.11 -1.80
CA THR A 365 22.10 25.84 -3.23
C THR A 365 21.47 27.06 -3.90
N LYS A 366 20.63 27.80 -3.14
CA LYS A 366 19.97 29.02 -3.62
C LYS A 366 20.96 30.18 -3.71
N GLN A 367 21.81 30.33 -2.71
CA GLN A 367 22.77 31.46 -2.63
C GLN A 367 23.84 31.34 -3.69
N LEU A 368 24.36 30.13 -3.94
CA LEU A 368 25.42 29.85 -4.88
C LEU A 368 24.91 29.59 -6.31
N GLY A 369 23.60 29.47 -6.50
CA GLY A 369 23.00 29.24 -7.82
C GLY A 369 23.18 27.83 -8.38
N HIS A 370 23.62 26.87 -7.56
CA HIS A 370 23.82 25.49 -7.99
C HIS A 370 22.62 24.59 -7.62
N PRO A 371 22.14 23.74 -8.54
CA PRO A 371 21.01 22.85 -8.26
C PRO A 371 21.36 21.67 -7.35
N VAL A 372 22.64 21.27 -7.28
CA VAL A 372 23.12 20.22 -6.38
C VAL A 372 24.38 20.73 -5.69
N LEU A 373 24.43 20.58 -4.38
CA LEU A 373 25.63 20.78 -3.58
C LEU A 373 25.89 19.53 -2.72
N ALA A 374 27.15 19.13 -2.65
CA ALA A 374 27.62 18.06 -1.78
C ALA A 374 28.62 18.59 -0.75
N SER A 375 28.61 18.04 0.45
CA SER A 375 29.61 18.35 1.49
C SER A 375 30.92 17.59 1.28
N ALA A 376 32.01 18.01 1.91
CA ALA A 376 33.27 17.29 1.92
C ALA A 376 33.11 15.83 2.35
N SER A 377 32.36 15.55 3.44
CA SER A 377 32.11 14.19 3.94
C SER A 377 31.39 13.29 2.94
N PHE A 378 30.57 13.87 2.06
CA PHE A 378 29.93 13.12 0.98
C PHE A 378 30.91 12.82 -0.16
N VAL A 379 31.74 13.77 -0.50
CA VAL A 379 32.58 13.76 -1.71
C VAL A 379 33.87 12.98 -1.54
N GLU A 380 34.42 12.92 -0.33
CA GLU A 380 35.78 12.39 -0.05
C GLU A 380 36.11 11.07 -0.79
N PRO A 381 35.29 10.02 -0.80
CA PRO A 381 35.63 8.78 -1.50
C PRO A 381 35.40 8.81 -3.04
N ILE A 382 34.72 9.85 -3.56
CA ILE A 382 34.36 10.01 -4.98
C ILE A 382 34.71 11.38 -5.50
N ARG A 383 35.82 11.93 -4.99
CA ARG A 383 36.21 13.32 -5.21
C ARG A 383 36.51 13.66 -6.69
N ASP A 384 36.94 12.71 -7.47
CA ASP A 384 37.14 12.80 -8.90
C ASP A 384 35.88 13.16 -9.70
N ARG A 385 34.70 12.92 -9.13
CA ARG A 385 33.39 13.22 -9.74
C ARG A 385 32.84 14.61 -9.39
N PHE A 386 33.58 15.42 -8.62
CA PHE A 386 33.10 16.69 -8.11
C PHE A 386 34.13 17.81 -8.29
N ASP A 387 33.62 19.01 -8.48
CA ASP A 387 34.40 20.23 -8.47
C ASP A 387 34.15 21.01 -7.18
N PHE A 388 35.23 21.53 -6.59
CA PHE A 388 35.18 22.38 -5.40
C PHE A 388 34.61 23.76 -5.74
N VAL A 389 33.63 24.23 -4.97
CA VAL A 389 32.97 25.54 -5.15
C VAL A 389 33.51 26.55 -4.16
N GLY A 390 33.74 26.16 -2.93
CA GLY A 390 34.20 27.03 -1.86
C GLY A 390 33.90 26.53 -0.46
N ALA A 391 34.39 27.25 0.53
CA ALA A 391 34.09 27.07 1.94
C ALA A 391 33.22 28.24 2.42
N HIS A 392 32.07 27.94 3.00
CA HIS A 392 31.06 28.94 3.33
C HIS A 392 30.68 28.88 4.82
N PRO A 393 30.54 30.04 5.50
CA PRO A 393 30.04 30.09 6.85
C PRO A 393 28.54 29.73 6.86
N VAL A 394 28.15 28.92 7.80
CA VAL A 394 26.75 28.54 7.99
C VAL A 394 26.33 28.74 9.45
N ALA A 395 25.15 29.26 9.64
CA ALA A 395 24.65 29.59 10.99
C ALA A 395 24.57 28.35 11.87
N GLY A 396 25.13 28.44 13.08
CA GLY A 396 25.13 27.36 14.07
C GLY A 396 26.31 26.37 13.96
N PHE A 397 27.30 26.69 13.13
CA PHE A 397 28.55 25.93 13.03
C PHE A 397 29.75 26.89 13.06
N ASP A 398 30.77 26.52 13.84
CA ASP A 398 32.03 27.32 13.91
C ASP A 398 32.93 27.06 12.73
N GLU A 399 32.76 25.89 12.09
CA GLU A 399 33.57 25.48 10.94
C GLU A 399 32.90 25.91 9.62
N MET A 400 33.72 26.24 8.65
CA MET A 400 33.30 26.56 7.29
C MET A 400 32.82 25.27 6.61
N LEU A 401 31.67 25.32 5.96
CA LEU A 401 31.15 24.17 5.20
C LEU A 401 31.74 24.18 3.78
N GLU A 402 32.60 23.22 3.51
CA GLU A 402 33.12 23.01 2.15
C GLU A 402 32.04 22.44 1.25
N THR A 403 31.89 23.04 0.07
CA THR A 403 30.85 22.71 -0.90
C THR A 403 31.40 22.28 -2.24
N TYR A 404 30.77 21.33 -2.85
CA TYR A 404 31.16 20.73 -4.11
C TYR A 404 29.94 20.55 -5.02
N ILE A 405 30.19 20.61 -6.35
CA ILE A 405 29.16 20.30 -7.37
C ILE A 405 29.57 19.06 -8.17
N PRO A 406 28.58 18.24 -8.60
CA PRO A 406 28.85 17.11 -9.48
C PRO A 406 29.41 17.61 -10.81
N ARG A 407 30.44 16.94 -11.34
CA ARG A 407 30.90 17.13 -12.72
C ARG A 407 29.81 16.64 -13.69
N THR A 408 29.53 17.45 -14.68
CA THR A 408 28.53 17.14 -15.74
C THR A 408 29.11 16.18 -16.77
#